data_8bb13b0a7a67e007f2a9625f636d1201
#
_entry.id   8bb13b0a7a67e007f2a9625f636d1201
#
_cell.length_a   1.000
_cell.length_b   1.000
_cell.length_c   1.000
_cell.angle_alpha   90.00
_cell.angle_beta   90.00
_cell.angle_gamma   90.00
#
_symmetry.space_group_name_H-M   'P 1'
#
loop_
_entity.id
_entity.type
_entity.pdbx_description
1 polymer ?
#
loop_
_entity_poly.entity_id
_entity_poly.type
_entity_poly.pdbx_seq_one_letter_code
_entity_poly.pdbx_strand_id
1 'polypeptide(L)'
;MRCPRCNAEVSFKKDRCDNCGQELRNYRRVLSASNICYNRGLEQAKVRDLSGAIASLHKSLKFNKLNTNARNLLGLIYFEEGEIVSALSEWVISKHFQEEHNEADHYIQLVQSNPNRLETYSQMVKKYNSALMSAQNGDEDMAIIQLKKV
;
A
#
# COMPACT_ATOMS: atom_id res chain seq x y z
N MET A 1 3.06 -20.89 -6.02
CA MET A 1 1.97 -20.03 -6.55
C MET A 1 0.68 -20.83 -6.69
N ARG A 2 -0.46 -20.18 -6.62
CA ARG A 2 -1.75 -20.86 -6.84
C ARG A 2 -2.18 -20.76 -8.31
N CYS A 3 -2.73 -21.85 -8.83
CA CYS A 3 -3.23 -21.90 -10.21
C CYS A 3 -4.46 -20.97 -10.37
N PRO A 4 -4.50 -20.08 -11.38
CA PRO A 4 -5.63 -19.14 -11.54
C PRO A 4 -6.96 -19.84 -11.94
N ARG A 5 -6.90 -21.10 -12.38
CA ARG A 5 -8.09 -21.84 -12.81
C ARG A 5 -8.68 -22.75 -11.73
N CYS A 6 -7.82 -23.51 -11.02
CA CYS A 6 -8.28 -24.53 -10.06
C CYS A 6 -7.80 -24.29 -8.64
N ASN A 7 -7.08 -23.19 -8.38
CA ASN A 7 -6.52 -22.81 -7.09
C ASN A 7 -5.53 -23.83 -6.46
N ALA A 8 -5.16 -24.89 -7.17
CA ALA A 8 -4.17 -25.87 -6.69
C ALA A 8 -2.80 -25.21 -6.54
N GLU A 9 -2.04 -25.65 -5.54
CA GLU A 9 -0.69 -25.18 -5.33
C GLU A 9 0.25 -25.73 -6.41
N VAL A 10 1.00 -24.87 -7.07
CA VAL A 10 1.90 -25.23 -8.20
C VAL A 10 3.26 -24.59 -7.97
N SER A 11 4.31 -25.37 -8.26
CA SER A 11 5.68 -24.85 -8.25
C SER A 11 5.84 -23.73 -9.29
N PHE A 12 6.56 -22.67 -8.92
CA PHE A 12 6.83 -21.54 -9.82
C PHE A 12 7.63 -21.93 -11.07
N LYS A 13 8.30 -23.10 -11.06
CA LYS A 13 9.10 -23.62 -12.17
C LYS A 13 8.27 -24.31 -13.25
N LYS A 14 7.01 -24.73 -12.96
CA LYS A 14 6.18 -25.50 -13.90
C LYS A 14 5.46 -24.61 -14.90
N ASP A 15 5.44 -25.01 -16.16
CA ASP A 15 4.75 -24.31 -17.24
C ASP A 15 3.27 -24.66 -17.32
N ARG A 16 2.85 -25.79 -16.72
CA ARG A 16 1.45 -26.23 -16.65
C ARG A 16 1.07 -26.68 -15.24
N CYS A 17 -0.19 -26.51 -14.91
CA CYS A 17 -0.76 -27.00 -13.67
C CYS A 17 -0.93 -28.53 -13.73
N ASP A 18 -0.40 -29.25 -12.76
CA ASP A 18 -0.53 -30.71 -12.70
C ASP A 18 -1.96 -31.18 -12.51
N ASN A 19 -2.80 -30.34 -11.84
CA ASN A 19 -4.18 -30.70 -11.50
C ASN A 19 -5.15 -30.45 -12.65
N CYS A 20 -5.02 -29.35 -13.41
CA CYS A 20 -6.02 -28.96 -14.43
C CYS A 20 -5.42 -28.71 -15.82
N GLY A 21 -4.12 -28.90 -16.02
CA GLY A 21 -3.43 -28.71 -17.30
C GLY A 21 -3.29 -27.25 -17.78
N GLN A 22 -3.79 -26.27 -17.01
CA GLN A 22 -3.74 -24.86 -17.38
C GLN A 22 -2.31 -24.41 -17.65
N GLU A 23 -2.06 -23.75 -18.78
CA GLU A 23 -0.76 -23.11 -19.06
C GLU A 23 -0.52 -21.92 -18.13
N LEU A 24 0.67 -21.88 -17.51
CA LEU A 24 1.01 -20.92 -16.45
C LEU A 24 2.12 -19.95 -16.87
N ARG A 25 2.71 -20.08 -18.05
CA ARG A 25 3.84 -19.28 -18.51
C ARG A 25 3.54 -17.76 -18.47
N ASN A 26 2.44 -17.36 -19.06
CA ASN A 26 2.05 -15.94 -19.09
C ASN A 26 1.65 -15.43 -17.69
N TYR A 27 0.95 -16.26 -16.91
CA TYR A 27 0.62 -15.93 -15.54
C TYR A 27 1.87 -15.73 -14.67
N ARG A 28 2.85 -16.60 -14.80
CA ARG A 28 4.16 -16.48 -14.14
C ARG A 28 4.89 -15.18 -14.50
N ARG A 29 4.86 -14.81 -15.80
CA ARG A 29 5.45 -13.52 -16.26
C ARG A 29 4.81 -12.34 -15.59
N VAL A 30 3.50 -12.33 -15.45
CA VAL A 30 2.76 -11.25 -14.77
C VAL A 30 3.11 -11.20 -13.28
N LEU A 31 3.18 -12.34 -12.59
CA LEU A 31 3.61 -12.39 -11.20
C LEU A 31 5.07 -11.91 -11.02
N SER A 32 5.96 -12.31 -11.93
CA SER A 32 7.36 -11.83 -11.91
C SER A 32 7.44 -10.33 -12.13
N ALA A 33 6.67 -9.77 -13.06
CA ALA A 33 6.61 -8.32 -13.30
C ALA A 33 6.11 -7.57 -12.06
N SER A 34 5.10 -8.12 -11.37
CA SER A 34 4.63 -7.57 -10.09
C SER A 34 5.76 -7.55 -9.04
N ASN A 35 6.47 -8.67 -8.88
CA ASN A 35 7.55 -8.77 -7.90
C ASN A 35 8.73 -7.83 -8.22
N ILE A 36 9.08 -7.66 -9.49
CA ILE A 36 10.11 -6.70 -9.92
C ILE A 36 9.70 -5.27 -9.53
N CYS A 37 8.44 -4.90 -9.78
CA CYS A 37 7.94 -3.59 -9.40
C CYS A 37 7.90 -3.40 -7.87
N TYR A 38 7.51 -4.44 -7.12
CA TYR A 38 7.56 -4.44 -5.66
C TYR A 38 8.99 -4.22 -5.15
N ASN A 39 9.96 -5.01 -5.63
CA ASN A 39 11.35 -4.87 -5.20
C ASN A 39 11.91 -3.48 -5.51
N ARG A 40 11.57 -2.92 -6.67
CA ARG A 40 11.94 -1.54 -7.01
C ARG A 40 11.33 -0.54 -6.01
N GLY A 41 10.06 -0.67 -5.68
CA GLY A 41 9.39 0.18 -4.68
C GLY A 41 10.04 0.05 -3.30
N LEU A 42 10.44 -1.16 -2.91
CA LEU A 42 11.15 -1.41 -1.66
C LEU A 42 12.52 -0.69 -1.61
N GLU A 43 13.30 -0.78 -2.68
CA GLU A 43 14.59 -0.07 -2.75
C GLU A 43 14.40 1.47 -2.74
N GLN A 44 13.39 1.98 -3.45
CA GLN A 44 13.07 3.41 -3.42
C GLN A 44 12.64 3.87 -2.01
N ALA A 45 11.83 3.08 -1.30
CA ALA A 45 11.44 3.38 0.08
C ALA A 45 12.65 3.43 1.03
N LYS A 46 13.62 2.52 0.88
CA LYS A 46 14.87 2.50 1.68
C LYS A 46 15.68 3.79 1.56
N VAL A 47 15.69 4.40 0.38
CA VAL A 47 16.38 5.68 0.14
C VAL A 47 15.47 6.90 0.31
N ARG A 48 14.27 6.69 0.89
CA ARG A 48 13.23 7.71 1.14
C ARG A 48 12.69 8.41 -0.12
N ASP A 49 12.80 7.79 -1.28
CA ASP A 49 12.05 8.18 -2.48
C ASP A 49 10.62 7.62 -2.37
N LEU A 50 9.81 8.26 -1.50
CA LEU A 50 8.46 7.77 -1.18
C LEU A 50 7.53 7.86 -2.40
N SER A 51 7.59 8.95 -3.16
CA SER A 51 6.78 9.13 -4.37
C SER A 51 7.11 8.10 -5.45
N GLY A 52 8.40 7.83 -5.69
CA GLY A 52 8.84 6.79 -6.61
C GLY A 52 8.42 5.40 -6.14
N ALA A 53 8.51 5.13 -4.83
CA ALA A 53 8.07 3.87 -4.22
C ALA A 53 6.57 3.66 -4.42
N ILE A 54 5.72 4.66 -4.15
CA ILE A 54 4.27 4.61 -4.38
C ILE A 54 3.97 4.26 -5.84
N ALA A 55 4.60 4.96 -6.79
CA ALA A 55 4.39 4.69 -8.22
C ALA A 55 4.77 3.24 -8.61
N SER A 56 5.89 2.73 -8.08
CA SER A 56 6.36 1.37 -8.32
C SER A 56 5.44 0.33 -7.71
N LEU A 57 4.93 0.57 -6.48
CA LEU A 57 4.01 -0.34 -5.78
C LEU A 57 2.63 -0.37 -6.45
N HIS A 58 2.10 0.77 -6.88
CA HIS A 58 0.88 0.78 -7.68
C HIS A 58 1.04 -0.01 -8.98
N LYS A 59 2.19 0.10 -9.64
CA LYS A 59 2.49 -0.71 -10.83
C LYS A 59 2.56 -2.20 -10.50
N SER A 60 3.14 -2.58 -9.35
CA SER A 60 3.12 -3.96 -8.84
C SER A 60 1.70 -4.47 -8.67
N LEU A 61 0.83 -3.69 -8.00
CA LEU A 61 -0.57 -4.03 -7.77
C LEU A 61 -1.42 -4.06 -9.05
N LYS A 62 -1.03 -3.29 -10.07
CA LYS A 62 -1.66 -3.33 -11.40
C LYS A 62 -1.42 -4.67 -12.10
N PHE A 63 -0.24 -5.27 -11.94
CA PHE A 63 0.08 -6.60 -12.43
C PHE A 63 -0.53 -7.70 -11.55
N ASN A 64 -0.47 -7.57 -10.23
CA ASN A 64 -1.01 -8.56 -9.30
C ASN A 64 -1.68 -7.88 -8.11
N LYS A 65 -3.01 -7.76 -8.16
CA LYS A 65 -3.82 -7.17 -7.08
C LYS A 65 -3.73 -7.93 -5.76
N LEU A 66 -3.32 -9.21 -5.80
CA LEU A 66 -3.18 -10.09 -4.64
C LEU A 66 -1.78 -10.02 -4.02
N ASN A 67 -0.91 -9.10 -4.44
CA ASN A 67 0.41 -8.94 -3.84
C ASN A 67 0.29 -8.21 -2.50
N THR A 68 0.09 -8.99 -1.43
CA THR A 68 -0.07 -8.49 -0.06
C THR A 68 1.18 -7.76 0.44
N ASN A 69 2.38 -8.20 0.05
CA ASN A 69 3.63 -7.50 0.39
C ASN A 69 3.67 -6.08 -0.19
N ALA A 70 3.22 -5.93 -1.45
CA ALA A 70 3.16 -4.61 -2.07
C ALA A 70 2.13 -3.69 -1.39
N ARG A 71 0.98 -4.24 -0.96
CA ARG A 71 -0.03 -3.49 -0.19
C ARG A 71 0.48 -3.09 1.18
N ASN A 72 1.12 -4.02 1.89
CA ASN A 72 1.66 -3.75 3.22
C ASN A 72 2.70 -2.64 3.19
N LEU A 73 3.62 -2.70 2.22
CA LEU A 73 4.62 -1.65 2.05
C LEU A 73 3.99 -0.32 1.63
N LEU A 74 3.00 -0.33 0.74
CA LEU A 74 2.28 0.86 0.32
C LEU A 74 1.57 1.52 1.51
N GLY A 75 0.92 0.71 2.36
CA GLY A 75 0.32 1.18 3.60
C GLY A 75 1.33 1.81 4.56
N LEU A 76 2.54 1.22 4.71
CA LEU A 76 3.61 1.81 5.53
C LEU A 76 4.06 3.17 4.99
N ILE A 77 4.17 3.30 3.66
CA ILE A 77 4.56 4.56 3.04
C ILE A 77 3.48 5.63 3.24
N TYR A 78 2.21 5.29 3.03
CA TYR A 78 1.11 6.21 3.32
C TYR A 78 1.06 6.63 4.79
N PHE A 79 1.34 5.69 5.70
CA PHE A 79 1.42 6.00 7.13
C PHE A 79 2.56 6.98 7.44
N GLU A 80 3.71 6.83 6.81
CA GLU A 80 4.87 7.74 6.94
C GLU A 80 4.56 9.14 6.39
N GLU A 81 3.76 9.23 5.32
CA GLU A 81 3.28 10.50 4.76
C GLU A 81 2.13 11.14 5.55
N GLY A 82 1.60 10.47 6.59
CA GLY A 82 0.47 10.93 7.37
C GLY A 82 -0.90 10.61 6.78
N GLU A 83 -0.94 9.86 5.67
CA GLU A 83 -2.15 9.42 4.98
C GLU A 83 -2.76 8.17 5.67
N ILE A 84 -3.20 8.33 6.92
CA ILE A 84 -3.64 7.22 7.79
C ILE A 84 -4.79 6.42 7.19
N VAL A 85 -5.76 7.09 6.56
CA VAL A 85 -6.92 6.42 5.96
C VAL A 85 -6.49 5.55 4.79
N SER A 86 -5.58 6.06 3.95
CA SER A 86 -5.01 5.32 2.83
C SER A 86 -4.20 4.12 3.32
N ALA A 87 -3.40 4.29 4.37
CA ALA A 87 -2.62 3.23 5.00
C ALA A 87 -3.52 2.10 5.52
N LEU A 88 -4.52 2.44 6.34
CA LEU A 88 -5.48 1.46 6.87
C LEU A 88 -6.24 0.75 5.77
N SER A 89 -6.63 1.46 4.71
CA SER A 89 -7.33 0.87 3.56
C SER A 89 -6.49 -0.21 2.87
N GLU A 90 -5.19 0.05 2.64
CA GLU A 90 -4.31 -0.94 2.01
C GLU A 90 -4.07 -2.15 2.91
N TRP A 91 -3.92 -1.97 4.23
CA TRP A 91 -3.74 -3.08 5.16
C TRP A 91 -5.01 -3.92 5.33
N VAL A 92 -6.20 -3.30 5.38
CA VAL A 92 -7.48 -4.03 5.44
C VAL A 92 -7.67 -4.86 4.17
N ILE A 93 -7.38 -4.30 3.00
CA ILE A 93 -7.45 -5.04 1.73
C ILE A 93 -6.41 -6.17 1.71
N SER A 94 -5.19 -5.92 2.21
CA SER A 94 -4.15 -6.95 2.32
C SER A 94 -4.61 -8.12 3.17
N LYS A 95 -5.17 -7.84 4.35
CA LYS A 95 -5.73 -8.85 5.25
C LYS A 95 -6.85 -9.66 4.60
N HIS A 96 -7.73 -9.02 3.85
CA HIS A 96 -8.82 -9.70 3.13
C HIS A 96 -8.28 -10.72 2.11
N PHE A 97 -7.16 -10.43 1.45
CA PHE A 97 -6.56 -11.37 0.47
C PHE A 97 -5.70 -12.46 1.11
N GLN A 98 -5.13 -12.20 2.27
CA GLN A 98 -4.31 -13.15 3.02
C GLN A 98 -4.54 -12.91 4.52
N GLU A 99 -5.30 -13.78 5.15
CA GLU A 99 -5.69 -13.66 6.56
C GLU A 99 -4.56 -14.13 7.49
N GLU A 100 -3.89 -15.25 7.15
CA GLU A 100 -2.82 -15.83 7.95
C GLU A 100 -1.44 -15.36 7.48
N HIS A 101 -0.49 -15.26 8.43
CA HIS A 101 0.90 -14.85 8.16
C HIS A 101 1.01 -13.54 7.40
N ASN A 102 0.22 -12.53 7.78
CA ASN A 102 0.17 -11.21 7.17
C ASN A 102 0.47 -10.12 8.20
N GLU A 103 1.52 -9.35 7.96
CA GLU A 103 1.96 -8.25 8.83
C GLU A 103 0.91 -7.12 8.94
N ALA A 104 -0.07 -7.07 8.05
CA ALA A 104 -1.12 -6.05 8.05
C ALA A 104 -1.88 -5.98 9.38
N ASP A 105 -2.13 -7.15 10.02
CA ASP A 105 -2.79 -7.19 11.34
C ASP A 105 -1.99 -6.45 12.40
N HIS A 106 -0.69 -6.66 12.43
CA HIS A 106 0.21 -5.98 13.35
C HIS A 106 0.16 -4.46 13.16
N TYR A 107 0.21 -3.99 11.91
CA TYR A 107 0.15 -2.55 11.59
C TYR A 107 -1.19 -1.93 11.97
N ILE A 108 -2.31 -2.60 11.69
CA ILE A 108 -3.65 -2.14 12.08
C ILE A 108 -3.75 -2.03 13.60
N GLN A 109 -3.29 -3.04 14.34
CA GLN A 109 -3.31 -3.04 15.80
C GLN A 109 -2.44 -1.92 16.39
N LEU A 110 -1.25 -1.66 15.84
CA LEU A 110 -0.39 -0.55 16.26
C LEU A 110 -1.09 0.80 16.13
N VAL A 111 -1.83 1.01 15.06
CA VAL A 111 -2.59 2.24 14.85
C VAL A 111 -3.77 2.33 15.82
N GLN A 112 -4.50 1.23 16.03
CA GLN A 112 -5.67 1.17 16.90
C GLN A 112 -5.32 1.27 18.39
N SER A 113 -4.15 0.76 18.80
CA SER A 113 -3.70 0.82 20.20
C SER A 113 -3.33 2.23 20.67
N ASN A 114 -3.22 3.20 19.75
CA ASN A 114 -2.91 4.59 20.03
C ASN A 114 -4.01 5.56 19.55
N PRO A 115 -5.21 5.54 20.15
CA PRO A 115 -6.33 6.38 19.72
C PRO A 115 -6.01 7.87 19.76
N ASN A 116 -5.21 8.31 20.73
CA ASN A 116 -4.76 9.72 20.82
C ASN A 116 -3.91 10.14 19.60
N ARG A 117 -3.12 9.24 19.04
CA ARG A 117 -2.36 9.50 17.82
C ARG A 117 -3.27 9.64 16.60
N LEU A 118 -4.28 8.75 16.47
CA LEU A 118 -5.28 8.85 15.40
C LEU A 118 -6.04 10.18 15.45
N GLU A 119 -6.44 10.60 16.64
CA GLU A 119 -7.11 11.89 16.82
C GLU A 119 -6.19 13.06 16.47
N THR A 120 -4.94 13.04 16.94
CA THR A 120 -3.93 14.05 16.61
C THR A 120 -3.70 14.13 15.09
N TYR A 121 -3.47 13.00 14.41
CA TYR A 121 -3.30 12.98 12.96
C TYR A 121 -4.55 13.48 12.23
N SER A 122 -5.74 13.08 12.65
CA SER A 122 -7.01 13.57 12.08
C SER A 122 -7.15 15.09 12.21
N GLN A 123 -6.76 15.65 13.35
CA GLN A 123 -6.76 17.09 13.58
C GLN A 123 -5.70 17.80 12.72
N MET A 124 -4.50 17.23 12.60
CA MET A 124 -3.44 17.78 11.73
C MET A 124 -3.88 17.82 10.28
N VAL A 125 -4.46 16.71 9.76
CA VAL A 125 -4.99 16.64 8.39
C VAL A 125 -6.11 17.66 8.17
N LYS A 126 -7.03 17.83 9.12
CA LYS A 126 -8.10 18.84 9.04
C LYS A 126 -7.53 20.26 8.96
N LYS A 127 -6.54 20.57 9.81
CA LYS A 127 -5.88 21.88 9.80
C LYS A 127 -5.12 22.13 8.51
N TYR A 128 -4.39 21.12 8.01
CA TYR A 128 -3.67 21.19 6.75
C TYR A 128 -4.62 21.44 5.57
N ASN A 129 -5.71 20.68 5.49
CA ASN A 129 -6.72 20.86 4.43
C ASN A 129 -7.39 22.23 4.52
N SER A 130 -7.67 22.73 5.73
CA SER A 130 -8.20 24.08 5.94
C SER A 130 -7.20 25.15 5.44
N ALA A 131 -5.90 24.97 5.73
CA ALA A 131 -4.86 25.86 5.24
C ALA A 131 -4.74 25.86 3.72
N LEU A 132 -4.83 24.68 3.09
CA LEU A 132 -4.86 24.56 1.62
C LEU A 132 -6.05 25.31 1.01
N MET A 133 -7.25 25.18 1.60
CA MET A 133 -8.43 25.91 1.13
C MET A 133 -8.25 27.43 1.27
N SER A 134 -7.69 27.91 2.39
CA SER A 134 -7.36 29.32 2.55
C SER A 134 -6.38 29.80 1.50
N ALA A 135 -5.32 29.05 1.22
CA ALA A 135 -4.34 29.39 0.18
C ALA A 135 -4.97 29.41 -1.22
N GLN A 136 -5.84 28.46 -1.53
CA GLN A 136 -6.55 28.41 -2.82
C GLN A 136 -7.52 29.59 -3.00
N ASN A 137 -8.08 30.10 -1.91
CA ASN A 137 -8.96 31.27 -1.91
C ASN A 137 -8.18 32.61 -1.90
N GLY A 138 -6.85 32.58 -1.92
CA GLY A 138 -5.98 33.76 -1.91
C GLY A 138 -5.78 34.38 -0.54
N ASP A 139 -6.18 33.72 0.55
CA ASP A 139 -5.97 34.16 1.94
C ASP A 139 -4.69 33.53 2.50
N GLU A 140 -3.54 34.06 2.03
CA GLU A 140 -2.22 33.54 2.38
C GLU A 140 -1.90 33.68 3.86
N ASP A 141 -2.31 34.78 4.50
CA ASP A 141 -2.05 35.04 5.92
C ASP A 141 -2.77 33.99 6.80
N MET A 142 -4.02 33.69 6.51
CA MET A 142 -4.78 32.65 7.21
C MET A 142 -4.21 31.25 6.95
N ALA A 143 -3.77 30.96 5.74
CA ALA A 143 -3.11 29.69 5.42
C ALA A 143 -1.82 29.51 6.25
N ILE A 144 -0.98 30.54 6.36
CA ILE A 144 0.25 30.52 7.17
C ILE A 144 -0.06 30.33 8.66
N ILE A 145 -1.07 31.04 9.20
CA ILE A 145 -1.48 30.90 10.60
C ILE A 145 -1.98 29.48 10.90
N GLN A 146 -2.72 28.87 9.99
CA GLN A 146 -3.23 27.51 10.15
C GLN A 146 -2.12 26.47 10.06
N LEU A 147 -1.17 26.60 9.11
CA LEU A 147 -0.01 25.70 8.98
C LEU A 147 0.91 25.74 10.20
N LYS A 148 1.08 26.90 10.84
CA LYS A 148 1.89 27.01 12.08
C LYS A 148 1.27 26.27 13.28
N LYS A 149 0.01 25.85 13.19
CA LYS A 149 -0.71 25.10 14.24
C LYS A 149 -0.77 23.59 13.97
N VAL A 150 -0.18 23.11 12.85
CA VAL A 150 -0.05 21.71 12.50
C VAL A 150 1.19 21.15 13.14
#